data_e1282dd23d3d37425f35739494e2a226
#
_entry.id   e1282dd23d3d37425f35739494e2a226
#
_cell.length_a   1.000
_cell.length_b   1.000
_cell.length_c   1.000
_cell.angle_alpha   90.00
_cell.angle_beta   90.00
_cell.angle_gamma   90.00
#
_symmetry.space_group_name_H-M   'P 1'
#
loop_
_entity.id
_entity.type
_entity.pdbx_description
1 polymer ?
#
loop_
_entity_poly.entity_id
_entity_poly.type
_entity_poly.pdbx_seq_one_letter_code
_entity_poly.pdbx_strand_id
1 'polypeptide(L)'
;MKNKILVLAGPTAVGKTALSLELAKSLNGEIVSTDSMQIYKYLDIGSAKIMPSEMEGVKHHMLDVTTPDKPFSVVDYKNLAQPIIDNLLLNDKLPILTGGTGLYINSLTCNMNFTDATNDENYRKELEELAIKHGDNYIHDMIKDIDPNAADLINEDTIKQYIEFTQAKYRAQMEQLGIGGDE
;
A
#
# COMPACT_ATOMS: atom_id res chain seq x y z
N MET A 1 18.42 16.99 -16.59
CA MET A 1 17.28 17.53 -15.79
C MET A 1 17.22 16.74 -14.49
N LYS A 2 16.83 17.36 -13.35
CA LYS A 2 16.65 16.58 -12.10
C LYS A 2 15.55 15.56 -12.34
N ASN A 3 15.78 14.30 -11.98
CA ASN A 3 14.77 13.23 -11.99
C ASN A 3 13.57 13.68 -11.15
N LYS A 4 12.43 13.88 -11.79
CA LYS A 4 11.20 14.34 -11.13
C LYS A 4 10.18 13.21 -11.19
N ILE A 5 9.48 13.03 -10.09
CA ILE A 5 8.34 12.13 -9.97
C ILE A 5 7.15 13.00 -9.53
N LEU A 6 5.99 12.81 -10.12
CA LEU A 6 4.76 13.43 -9.67
C LEU A 6 3.97 12.44 -8.80
N VAL A 7 3.50 12.89 -7.64
CA VAL A 7 2.68 12.06 -6.74
C VAL A 7 1.28 12.65 -6.66
N LEU A 8 0.29 11.86 -7.05
CA LEU A 8 -1.14 12.17 -6.96
C LEU A 8 -1.79 11.23 -5.95
N ALA A 9 -1.75 11.63 -4.68
CA ALA A 9 -2.31 10.85 -3.57
C ALA A 9 -3.63 11.43 -3.07
N GLY A 10 -4.47 10.57 -2.50
CA GLY A 10 -5.73 10.98 -1.89
C GLY A 10 -6.71 9.81 -1.71
N PRO A 11 -7.86 10.03 -1.03
CA PRO A 11 -8.85 8.98 -0.79
C PRO A 11 -9.51 8.51 -2.10
N THR A 12 -10.19 7.38 -2.03
CA THR A 12 -10.95 6.82 -3.16
C THR A 12 -12.07 7.78 -3.60
N ALA A 13 -12.45 7.75 -4.86
CA ALA A 13 -13.55 8.52 -5.46
C ALA A 13 -13.42 10.06 -5.53
N VAL A 14 -12.22 10.61 -5.31
CA VAL A 14 -11.97 12.07 -5.43
C VAL A 14 -11.52 12.52 -6.84
N GLY A 15 -11.63 11.66 -7.84
CA GLY A 15 -11.28 12.00 -9.23
C GLY A 15 -9.81 11.86 -9.61
N LYS A 16 -8.97 11.18 -8.79
CA LYS A 16 -7.54 10.98 -9.10
C LYS A 16 -7.30 10.36 -10.48
N THR A 17 -8.09 9.37 -10.87
CA THR A 17 -7.93 8.66 -12.14
C THR A 17 -8.07 9.60 -13.34
N ALA A 18 -9.13 10.40 -13.40
CA ALA A 18 -9.34 11.37 -14.48
C ALA A 18 -8.21 12.42 -14.52
N LEU A 19 -7.85 12.98 -13.36
CA LEU A 19 -6.77 13.97 -13.28
C LEU A 19 -5.41 13.36 -13.67
N SER A 20 -5.14 12.11 -13.31
CA SER A 20 -3.87 11.44 -13.67
C SER A 20 -3.74 11.23 -15.18
N LEU A 21 -4.83 10.94 -15.88
CA LEU A 21 -4.85 10.83 -17.34
C LEU A 21 -4.54 12.17 -18.02
N GLU A 22 -5.17 13.26 -17.58
CA GLU A 22 -4.91 14.60 -18.09
C GLU A 22 -3.45 15.03 -17.88
N LEU A 23 -2.92 14.80 -16.68
CA LEU A 23 -1.53 15.09 -16.35
C LEU A 23 -0.56 14.24 -17.19
N ALA A 24 -0.83 12.95 -17.34
CA ALA A 24 0.02 12.08 -18.14
C ALA A 24 0.10 12.52 -19.60
N LYS A 25 -1.01 12.89 -20.21
CA LYS A 25 -1.04 13.41 -21.58
C LYS A 25 -0.33 14.75 -21.72
N SER A 26 -0.56 15.66 -20.77
CA SER A 26 -0.01 17.02 -20.82
C SER A 26 1.49 17.06 -20.53
N LEU A 27 2.00 16.15 -19.74
CA LEU A 27 3.37 16.16 -19.23
C LEU A 27 4.26 15.04 -19.81
N ASN A 28 3.83 14.35 -20.86
CA ASN A 28 4.51 13.18 -21.43
C ASN A 28 4.83 12.13 -20.35
N GLY A 29 3.83 11.84 -19.50
CA GLY A 29 4.00 10.92 -18.37
C GLY A 29 3.38 9.55 -18.59
N GLU A 30 3.73 8.62 -17.73
CA GLU A 30 3.06 7.32 -17.57
C GLU A 30 2.65 7.13 -16.12
N ILE A 31 1.56 6.41 -15.88
CA ILE A 31 0.99 6.22 -14.56
C ILE A 31 1.56 4.95 -13.91
N VAL A 32 1.97 5.07 -12.65
CA VAL A 32 2.38 3.94 -11.80
C VAL A 32 1.39 3.87 -10.65
N SER A 33 0.55 2.83 -10.63
CA SER A 33 -0.44 2.64 -9.57
C SER A 33 0.23 2.39 -8.22
N THR A 34 -0.17 3.16 -7.20
CA THR A 34 0.21 2.98 -5.80
C THR A 34 -0.97 2.53 -4.95
N ASP A 35 -1.81 1.67 -5.51
CA ASP A 35 -2.97 1.09 -4.85
C ASP A 35 -2.73 -0.39 -4.55
N SER A 36 -2.84 -0.78 -3.27
CA SER A 36 -2.56 -2.14 -2.82
C SER A 36 -3.62 -3.18 -3.23
N MET A 37 -4.75 -2.73 -3.76
CA MET A 37 -5.80 -3.64 -4.25
C MET A 37 -5.73 -3.81 -5.77
N GLN A 38 -5.38 -2.76 -6.52
CA GLN A 38 -5.31 -2.79 -7.97
C GLN A 38 -4.15 -3.63 -8.53
N ILE A 39 -3.17 -3.99 -7.70
CA ILE A 39 -2.09 -4.91 -8.07
C ILE A 39 -2.58 -6.34 -8.30
N TYR A 40 -3.72 -6.73 -7.71
CA TYR A 40 -4.25 -8.08 -7.83
C TYR A 40 -5.10 -8.23 -9.09
N LYS A 41 -4.84 -9.30 -9.85
CA LYS A 41 -5.70 -9.74 -10.97
C LYS A 41 -7.08 -10.11 -10.46
N TYR A 42 -8.09 -9.92 -11.28
CA TYR A 42 -9.48 -10.30 -11.02
C TYR A 42 -10.21 -9.46 -9.95
N LEU A 43 -9.53 -8.52 -9.30
CA LEU A 43 -10.16 -7.60 -8.35
C LEU A 43 -10.45 -6.24 -9.03
N ASP A 44 -11.32 -6.25 -10.04
CA ASP A 44 -11.53 -5.08 -10.90
C ASP A 44 -12.62 -4.14 -10.35
N ILE A 45 -13.78 -4.69 -9.99
CA ILE A 45 -14.95 -3.91 -9.57
C ILE A 45 -14.72 -3.28 -8.20
N GLY A 46 -14.37 -4.09 -7.19
CA GLY A 46 -14.22 -3.63 -5.80
C GLY A 46 -13.05 -2.66 -5.58
N SER A 47 -12.04 -2.68 -6.46
CA SER A 47 -10.89 -1.77 -6.42
C SER A 47 -11.06 -0.52 -7.31
N ALA A 48 -12.17 -0.41 -8.02
CA ALA A 48 -12.39 0.62 -9.05
C ALA A 48 -11.19 0.73 -10.01
N LYS A 49 -10.67 -0.42 -10.44
CA LYS A 49 -9.52 -0.49 -11.34
C LYS A 49 -9.89 0.08 -12.71
N ILE A 50 -9.03 0.92 -13.26
CA ILE A 50 -9.22 1.48 -14.59
C ILE A 50 -9.15 0.38 -15.66
N MET A 51 -10.14 0.34 -16.52
CA MET A 51 -10.19 -0.61 -17.62
C MET A 51 -9.34 -0.13 -18.81
N PRO A 52 -8.81 -1.04 -19.63
CA PRO A 52 -8.00 -0.65 -20.81
C PRO A 52 -8.69 0.33 -21.76
N SER A 53 -10.02 0.24 -21.90
CA SER A 53 -10.83 1.19 -22.70
C SER A 53 -10.88 2.60 -22.12
N GLU A 54 -10.64 2.76 -20.83
CA GLU A 54 -10.68 4.04 -20.11
C GLU A 54 -9.30 4.69 -19.98
N MET A 55 -8.22 3.96 -20.29
CA MET A 55 -6.84 4.44 -20.19
C MET A 55 -6.46 5.48 -21.23
N GLU A 56 -7.29 5.67 -22.27
CA GLU A 56 -7.14 6.70 -23.31
C GLU A 56 -5.73 6.77 -23.92
N GLY A 57 -5.09 5.61 -24.08
CA GLY A 57 -3.74 5.48 -24.64
C GLY A 57 -2.60 5.78 -23.65
N VAL A 58 -2.90 6.17 -22.41
CA VAL A 58 -1.91 6.38 -21.36
C VAL A 58 -1.50 5.02 -20.78
N LYS A 59 -0.22 4.75 -20.74
CA LYS A 59 0.30 3.51 -20.18
C LYS A 59 0.23 3.53 -18.65
N HIS A 60 -0.33 2.46 -18.09
CA HIS A 60 -0.42 2.22 -16.66
C HIS A 60 0.47 1.05 -16.27
N HIS A 61 1.15 1.21 -15.16
CA HIS A 61 2.03 0.22 -14.57
C HIS A 61 1.51 -0.17 -13.18
N MET A 62 1.95 -1.32 -12.67
CA MET A 62 1.60 -1.84 -11.36
C MET A 62 0.09 -2.11 -11.20
N LEU A 63 -0.57 -2.49 -12.30
CA LEU A 63 -1.90 -3.08 -12.33
C LEU A 63 -1.77 -4.57 -12.67
N ASP A 64 -2.59 -5.43 -12.09
CA ASP A 64 -2.63 -6.88 -12.41
C ASP A 64 -1.29 -7.60 -12.29
N VAL A 65 -0.50 -7.24 -11.29
CA VAL A 65 0.87 -7.74 -11.09
C VAL A 65 0.89 -9.16 -10.55
N THR A 66 -0.01 -9.48 -9.63
CA THR A 66 -0.07 -10.77 -8.94
C THR A 66 -1.50 -11.28 -8.81
N THR A 67 -1.67 -12.48 -8.28
CA THR A 67 -2.99 -13.09 -8.00
C THR A 67 -3.27 -13.06 -6.49
N PRO A 68 -4.56 -13.02 -6.06
CA PRO A 68 -4.92 -12.88 -4.65
C PRO A 68 -4.46 -14.03 -3.73
N ASP A 69 -4.15 -15.16 -4.30
CA ASP A 69 -3.62 -16.34 -3.58
C ASP A 69 -2.13 -16.26 -3.24
N LYS A 70 -1.44 -15.24 -3.76
CA LYS A 70 -0.01 -15.05 -3.52
C LYS A 70 0.23 -13.90 -2.56
N PRO A 71 1.08 -14.09 -1.54
CA PRO A 71 1.51 -12.97 -0.70
C PRO A 71 2.23 -11.93 -1.56
N PHE A 72 2.00 -10.66 -1.24
CA PHE A 72 2.63 -9.54 -1.92
C PHE A 72 2.92 -8.43 -0.91
N SER A 73 4.19 -8.17 -0.70
CA SER A 73 4.67 -7.21 0.29
C SER A 73 5.00 -5.85 -0.34
N VAL A 74 5.25 -4.84 0.51
CA VAL A 74 5.77 -3.54 0.05
C VAL A 74 7.17 -3.67 -0.56
N VAL A 75 7.95 -4.66 -0.14
CA VAL A 75 9.28 -4.94 -0.71
C VAL A 75 9.14 -5.43 -2.15
N ASP A 76 8.20 -6.36 -2.38
CA ASP A 76 7.88 -6.84 -3.73
C ASP A 76 7.42 -5.69 -4.63
N TYR A 77 6.54 -4.83 -4.08
CA TYR A 77 6.09 -3.64 -4.78
C TYR A 77 7.25 -2.73 -5.18
N LYS A 78 8.14 -2.38 -4.25
CA LYS A 78 9.31 -1.53 -4.51
C LYS A 78 10.23 -2.15 -5.56
N ASN A 79 10.52 -3.44 -5.44
CA ASN A 79 11.40 -4.15 -6.36
C ASN A 79 10.87 -4.19 -7.80
N LEU A 80 9.55 -4.17 -7.99
CA LEU A 80 8.92 -4.12 -9.31
C LEU A 80 8.73 -2.70 -9.83
N ALA A 81 8.33 -1.77 -8.97
CA ALA A 81 8.01 -0.40 -9.37
C ALA A 81 9.26 0.47 -9.61
N GLN A 82 10.32 0.29 -8.81
CA GLN A 82 11.53 1.11 -8.93
C GLN A 82 12.19 1.00 -10.32
N PRO A 83 12.42 -0.20 -10.90
CA PRO A 83 12.97 -0.31 -12.26
C PRO A 83 12.08 0.33 -13.33
N ILE A 84 10.74 0.31 -13.14
CA ILE A 84 9.80 0.97 -14.05
C ILE A 84 10.02 2.48 -14.00
N ILE A 85 10.09 3.07 -12.81
CA ILE A 85 10.34 4.50 -12.61
C ILE A 85 11.67 4.92 -13.22
N ASP A 86 12.73 4.17 -12.95
CA ASP A 86 14.06 4.45 -13.47
C ASP A 86 14.09 4.41 -15.01
N ASN A 87 13.43 3.42 -15.60
CA ASN A 87 13.29 3.34 -17.05
C ASN A 87 12.47 4.49 -17.64
N LEU A 88 11.42 4.95 -16.99
CA LEU A 88 10.65 6.12 -17.43
C LEU A 88 11.52 7.37 -17.44
N LEU A 89 12.26 7.58 -16.35
CA LEU A 89 13.15 8.73 -16.21
C LEU A 89 14.29 8.73 -17.26
N LEU A 90 14.83 7.55 -17.57
CA LEU A 90 15.85 7.39 -18.62
C LEU A 90 15.32 7.69 -20.02
N ASN A 91 14.00 7.53 -20.25
CA ASN A 91 13.35 7.80 -21.53
C ASN A 91 12.64 9.18 -21.56
N ASP A 92 13.03 10.12 -20.71
CA ASP A 92 12.45 11.46 -20.60
C ASP A 92 10.92 11.48 -20.42
N LYS A 93 10.38 10.44 -19.77
CA LYS A 93 8.97 10.34 -19.38
C LYS A 93 8.80 10.66 -17.91
N LEU A 94 7.71 11.35 -17.56
CA LEU A 94 7.39 11.66 -16.17
C LEU A 94 6.67 10.49 -15.50
N PRO A 95 7.24 9.85 -14.46
CA PRO A 95 6.50 8.90 -13.65
C PRO A 95 5.45 9.63 -12.80
N ILE A 96 4.19 9.20 -12.91
CA ILE A 96 3.07 9.74 -12.13
C ILE A 96 2.58 8.64 -11.19
N LEU A 97 2.94 8.74 -9.92
CA LEU A 97 2.48 7.83 -8.87
C LEU A 97 1.05 8.17 -8.49
N THR A 98 0.10 7.29 -8.75
CA THR A 98 -1.32 7.55 -8.49
C THR A 98 -1.92 6.47 -7.61
N GLY A 99 -2.49 6.85 -6.46
CA GLY A 99 -3.15 5.90 -5.56
C GLY A 99 -3.36 6.40 -4.14
N GLY A 100 -3.70 5.48 -3.25
CA GLY A 100 -4.03 5.78 -1.85
C GLY A 100 -3.15 5.07 -0.82
N THR A 101 -2.28 4.15 -1.23
CA THR A 101 -1.46 3.36 -0.31
C THR A 101 -0.18 4.12 0.05
N GLY A 102 -0.21 4.83 1.18
CA GLY A 102 0.91 5.67 1.63
C GLY A 102 2.22 4.91 1.78
N LEU A 103 2.18 3.64 2.23
CA LEU A 103 3.37 2.81 2.37
C LEU A 103 4.06 2.56 1.01
N TYR A 104 3.28 2.35 -0.05
CA TYR A 104 3.82 2.18 -1.41
C TYR A 104 4.46 3.48 -1.92
N ILE A 105 3.79 4.61 -1.72
CA ILE A 105 4.33 5.93 -2.09
C ILE A 105 5.64 6.18 -1.34
N ASN A 106 5.65 5.98 -0.02
CA ASN A 106 6.83 6.21 0.81
C ASN A 106 7.99 5.27 0.43
N SER A 107 7.71 4.03 0.05
CA SER A 107 8.75 3.08 -0.37
C SER A 107 9.54 3.56 -1.59
N LEU A 108 8.92 4.35 -2.47
CA LEU A 108 9.50 4.89 -3.69
C LEU A 108 10.06 6.31 -3.56
N THR A 109 9.53 7.11 -2.63
CA THR A 109 9.87 8.53 -2.48
C THR A 109 10.74 8.84 -1.28
N CYS A 110 10.70 7.98 -0.27
CA CYS A 110 11.53 8.08 0.93
C CYS A 110 12.65 7.04 0.88
N ASN A 111 13.76 7.33 1.55
CA ASN A 111 14.88 6.39 1.64
C ASN A 111 14.55 5.28 2.69
N MET A 112 13.51 4.47 2.37
CA MET A 112 13.14 3.32 3.20
C MET A 112 14.06 2.14 2.88
N ASN A 113 14.88 1.78 3.84
CA ASN A 113 15.63 0.54 3.78
C ASN A 113 14.75 -0.57 4.37
N PHE A 114 14.38 -1.51 3.54
CA PHE A 114 13.78 -2.75 4.01
C PHE A 114 14.92 -3.71 4.34
N THR A 115 14.97 -4.16 5.58
CA THR A 115 15.89 -5.25 5.94
C THR A 115 15.46 -6.51 5.18
N ASP A 116 16.44 -7.23 4.63
CA ASP A 116 16.26 -8.59 4.08
C ASP A 116 15.98 -9.58 5.22
N ALA A 117 14.97 -9.28 6.04
CA ALA A 117 14.48 -10.25 7.00
C ALA A 117 13.89 -11.40 6.18
N THR A 118 14.62 -12.49 6.13
CA THR A 118 14.13 -13.75 5.55
C THR A 118 12.80 -14.06 6.23
N ASN A 119 11.75 -14.18 5.44
CA ASN A 119 10.44 -14.56 5.95
C ASN A 119 10.52 -16.02 6.38
N ASP A 120 10.95 -16.25 7.63
CA ASP A 120 11.02 -17.58 8.21
C ASP A 120 9.64 -18.00 8.69
N GLU A 121 8.91 -18.69 7.81
CA GLU A 121 7.58 -19.19 8.12
C GLU A 121 7.57 -20.21 9.25
N ASN A 122 8.66 -20.94 9.47
CA ASN A 122 8.74 -21.91 10.57
C ASN A 122 8.87 -21.17 11.90
N TYR A 123 9.71 -20.14 11.94
CA TYR A 123 9.83 -19.29 13.13
C TYR A 123 8.53 -18.54 13.44
N ARG A 124 7.82 -18.09 12.43
CA ARG A 124 6.49 -17.46 12.61
C ARG A 124 5.49 -18.44 13.24
N LYS A 125 5.41 -19.66 12.74
CA LYS A 125 4.54 -20.70 13.32
C LYS A 125 4.92 -21.04 14.76
N GLU A 126 6.22 -21.12 15.06
CA GLU A 126 6.70 -21.33 16.44
C GLU A 126 6.23 -20.21 17.38
N LEU A 127 6.32 -18.94 16.93
CA LEU A 127 5.82 -17.82 17.72
C LEU A 127 4.30 -17.84 17.88
N GLU A 128 3.54 -18.23 16.86
CA GLU A 128 2.09 -18.39 16.93
C GLU A 128 1.69 -19.49 17.92
N GLU A 129 2.39 -20.63 17.92
CA GLU A 129 2.19 -21.72 18.89
C GLU A 129 2.52 -21.26 20.33
N LEU A 130 3.58 -20.47 20.51
CA LEU A 130 3.94 -19.90 21.80
C LEU A 130 2.87 -18.89 22.28
N ALA A 131 2.33 -18.07 21.38
CA ALA A 131 1.25 -17.14 21.69
C ALA A 131 -0.03 -17.88 22.14
N ILE A 132 -0.40 -18.96 21.45
CA ILE A 132 -1.53 -19.80 21.83
C ILE A 132 -1.34 -20.41 23.21
N LYS A 133 -0.11 -20.85 23.51
CA LYS A 133 0.21 -21.57 24.76
C LYS A 133 0.36 -20.63 25.97
N HIS A 134 0.97 -19.48 25.79
CA HIS A 134 1.40 -18.58 26.87
C HIS A 134 0.69 -17.22 26.88
N GLY A 135 -0.08 -16.91 25.84
CA GLY A 135 -0.73 -15.62 25.62
C GLY A 135 0.15 -14.61 24.89
N ASP A 136 -0.50 -13.58 24.34
CA ASP A 136 0.18 -12.55 23.53
C ASP A 136 1.21 -11.74 24.32
N ASN A 137 0.97 -11.52 25.60
CA ASN A 137 1.90 -10.82 26.49
C ASN A 137 3.26 -11.51 26.59
N TYR A 138 3.28 -12.84 26.51
CA TYR A 138 4.54 -13.58 26.52
C TYR A 138 5.40 -13.24 25.29
N ILE A 139 4.78 -13.17 24.11
CA ILE A 139 5.49 -12.80 22.88
C ILE A 139 5.94 -11.33 22.93
N HIS A 140 5.10 -10.44 23.48
CA HIS A 140 5.46 -9.04 23.67
C HIS A 140 6.67 -8.87 24.61
N ASP A 141 6.74 -9.65 25.69
CA ASP A 141 7.87 -9.60 26.62
C ASP A 141 9.17 -10.12 25.96
N MET A 142 9.09 -11.10 25.04
CA MET A 142 10.26 -11.52 24.26
C MET A 142 10.82 -10.40 23.39
N ILE A 143 9.97 -9.50 22.86
CA ILE A 143 10.42 -8.36 22.06
C ILE A 143 11.16 -7.32 22.92
N LYS A 144 10.76 -7.13 24.18
CA LYS A 144 11.40 -6.16 25.09
C LYS A 144 12.90 -6.38 25.28
N ASP A 145 13.32 -7.65 25.27
CA ASP A 145 14.74 -8.00 25.43
C ASP A 145 15.54 -7.76 24.13
N ILE A 146 14.87 -7.74 22.97
CA ILE A 146 15.50 -7.61 21.64
C ILE A 146 15.45 -6.15 21.15
N ASP A 147 14.28 -5.53 21.23
CA ASP A 147 14.02 -4.14 20.81
C ASP A 147 13.05 -3.46 21.80
N PRO A 148 13.57 -2.87 22.86
CA PRO A 148 12.76 -2.16 23.87
C PRO A 148 11.92 -1.04 23.27
N ASN A 149 12.44 -0.33 22.26
CA ASN A 149 11.71 0.78 21.65
C ASN A 149 10.50 0.27 20.82
N ALA A 150 10.63 -0.84 20.10
CA ALA A 150 9.51 -1.44 19.40
C ALA A 150 8.46 -1.98 20.38
N ALA A 151 8.88 -2.57 21.50
CA ALA A 151 7.98 -3.06 22.53
C ALA A 151 7.16 -1.95 23.19
N ASP A 152 7.77 -0.77 23.44
CA ASP A 152 7.05 0.38 23.99
C ASP A 152 6.02 0.98 23.03
N LEU A 153 6.23 0.83 21.73
CA LEU A 153 5.27 1.27 20.69
C LEU A 153 4.09 0.30 20.51
N ILE A 154 4.28 -0.98 20.85
CA ILE A 154 3.27 -2.03 20.70
C ILE A 154 2.75 -2.38 22.10
N ASN A 155 1.92 -1.53 22.69
CA ASN A 155 1.29 -1.77 23.99
C ASN A 155 -0.25 -1.76 23.86
N GLU A 156 -0.95 -2.22 24.90
CA GLU A 156 -2.41 -2.32 24.91
C GLU A 156 -3.09 -0.98 24.60
N ASP A 157 -2.55 0.13 25.10
CA ASP A 157 -3.12 1.46 24.89
C ASP A 157 -2.96 1.93 23.45
N THR A 158 -1.79 1.72 22.82
CA THR A 158 -1.55 2.09 21.41
C THR A 158 -2.34 1.22 20.47
N ILE A 159 -2.48 -0.08 20.74
CA ILE A 159 -3.32 -1.00 19.97
C ILE A 159 -4.79 -0.58 20.10
N LYS A 160 -5.27 -0.27 21.30
CA LYS A 160 -6.64 0.18 21.54
C LYS A 160 -6.94 1.48 20.81
N GLN A 161 -6.06 2.48 20.91
CA GLN A 161 -6.18 3.75 20.18
C GLN A 161 -6.23 3.52 18.66
N TYR A 162 -5.41 2.62 18.14
CA TYR A 162 -5.42 2.29 16.71
C TYR A 162 -6.73 1.62 16.28
N ILE A 163 -7.25 0.71 17.09
CA ILE A 163 -8.55 0.04 16.84
C ILE A 163 -9.68 1.08 16.86
N GLU A 164 -9.73 1.94 17.88
CA GLU A 164 -10.75 3.00 17.99
C GLU A 164 -10.70 3.96 16.81
N PHE A 165 -9.49 4.41 16.42
CA PHE A 165 -9.30 5.26 15.25
C PHE A 165 -9.78 4.59 13.97
N THR A 166 -9.44 3.32 13.77
CA THR A 166 -9.83 2.55 12.58
C THR A 166 -11.33 2.34 12.53
N GLN A 167 -11.96 2.00 13.66
CA GLN A 167 -13.41 1.84 13.76
C GLN A 167 -14.16 3.15 13.52
N ALA A 168 -13.68 4.27 14.07
CA ALA A 168 -14.26 5.59 13.84
C ALA A 168 -14.19 5.98 12.37
N LYS A 169 -13.05 5.75 11.73
CA LYS A 169 -12.86 5.99 10.28
C LYS A 169 -13.80 5.14 9.44
N TYR A 170 -13.96 3.87 9.80
CA TYR A 170 -14.87 2.95 9.09
C TYR A 170 -16.33 3.36 9.22
N ARG A 171 -16.77 3.74 10.43
CA ARG A 171 -18.14 4.25 10.66
C ARG A 171 -18.41 5.51 9.84
N ALA A 172 -17.53 6.49 9.87
CA ALA A 172 -17.68 7.71 9.08
C ALA A 172 -17.77 7.42 7.57
N GLN A 173 -17.03 6.42 7.09
CA GLN A 173 -17.09 6.02 5.68
C GLN A 173 -18.41 5.33 5.34
N MET A 174 -18.94 4.49 6.24
CA MET A 174 -20.23 3.82 6.06
C MET A 174 -21.38 4.83 6.09
N GLU A 175 -21.34 5.81 6.98
CA GLU A 175 -22.33 6.91 7.03
C GLU A 175 -22.36 7.72 5.72
N GLN A 176 -21.16 8.02 5.14
CA GLN A 176 -21.08 8.72 3.85
C GLN A 176 -21.68 7.90 2.70
N LEU A 177 -21.63 6.59 2.80
CA LEU A 177 -22.20 5.67 1.80
C LEU A 177 -23.70 5.37 2.03
N GLY A 178 -24.28 5.94 3.09
CA GLY A 178 -25.67 5.66 3.48
C GLY A 178 -25.90 4.22 3.96
N ILE A 179 -24.84 3.53 4.37
CA ILE A 179 -24.85 2.15 4.87
C ILE A 179 -24.65 2.23 6.39
N GLY A 180 -25.71 2.11 7.16
CA GLY A 180 -25.63 2.12 8.62
C GLY A 180 -26.50 3.20 9.25
N GLY A 181 -27.76 2.95 9.21
CA GLY A 181 -28.76 3.60 10.04
C GLY A 181 -29.74 2.51 10.50
N ASP A 182 -29.88 2.40 11.82
CA ASP A 182 -30.82 1.56 12.54
C ASP A 182 -30.36 0.12 12.87
N GLU A 183 -29.66 0.01 14.00
CA GLU A 183 -30.19 -0.76 15.16
C GLU A 183 -29.52 -0.28 16.44
#